data_f8ad1fd3ecf674999930dfaa248affa8
#
_entry.id   f8ad1fd3ecf674999930dfaa248affa8
#
_cell.length_a   1.000
_cell.length_b   1.000
_cell.length_c   1.000
_cell.angle_alpha   90.00
_cell.angle_beta   90.00
_cell.angle_gamma   90.00
#
_symmetry.space_group_name_H-M   'P 1'
#
loop_
_entity.id
_entity.type
_entity.pdbx_description
1 polymer ?
#
loop_
_entity_poly.entity_id
_entity_poly.type
_entity_poly.pdbx_seq_one_letter_code
_entity_poly.pdbx_strand_id
1 'polypeptide(L)'
;PYNPPHLIPLVELVGPAGSEAAVETARQFYTQLGKEPVVLHQEVPGFIANRIQTAVAREIIDLVVRGVCSVEDADKALTFGPGIRWAIMGQNLLYQLGNPKGIKGLYANVGGGKNKKSWLEDMARWTTYPEDWPDMAQAGVEEAMARRPAQLGNTNESLARYRDEMLLE
;
A
#
# COMPACT_ATOMS: atom_id res chain seq x y z
N PRO A 1 -10.94 9.61 6.56
CA PRO A 1 -9.69 10.19 6.04
C PRO A 1 -8.50 9.24 6.26
N TYR A 2 -7.57 9.22 5.30
CA TYR A 2 -6.33 8.46 5.41
C TYR A 2 -5.20 9.33 5.98
N ASN A 3 -4.31 8.76 6.79
CA ASN A 3 -3.27 9.52 7.50
C ASN A 3 -2.02 9.78 6.63
N PRO A 4 -1.40 10.97 6.76
CA PRO A 4 -1.86 12.15 7.51
C PRO A 4 -2.97 12.91 6.74
N PRO A 5 -4.13 13.18 7.38
CA PRO A 5 -5.33 13.62 6.66
C PRO A 5 -5.24 15.05 6.08
N HIS A 6 -4.27 15.84 6.49
CA HIS A 6 -4.02 17.17 5.93
C HIS A 6 -3.20 17.12 4.65
N LEU A 7 -2.45 16.04 4.40
CA LEU A 7 -1.62 15.84 3.21
C LEU A 7 -2.24 14.82 2.24
N ILE A 8 -2.72 13.69 2.77
CA ILE A 8 -3.29 12.62 1.93
C ILE A 8 -4.72 12.99 1.49
N PRO A 9 -5.02 12.95 0.20
CA PRO A 9 -6.34 13.33 -0.29
C PRO A 9 -7.44 12.28 -0.06
N LEU A 10 -7.10 11.01 0.14
CA LEU A 10 -8.06 9.92 0.22
C LEU A 10 -9.04 10.04 1.38
N VAL A 11 -10.34 9.93 1.08
CA VAL A 11 -11.42 9.77 2.06
C VAL A 11 -12.28 8.58 1.64
N GLU A 12 -12.41 7.60 2.52
CA GLU A 12 -13.26 6.43 2.30
C GLU A 12 -14.63 6.66 2.96
N LEU A 13 -15.69 6.51 2.17
CA LEU A 13 -17.07 6.76 2.57
C LEU A 13 -17.85 5.45 2.53
N VAL A 14 -18.60 5.18 3.59
CA VAL A 14 -19.55 4.08 3.66
C VAL A 14 -20.75 4.50 4.49
N GLY A 15 -21.91 4.01 4.16
CA GLY A 15 -23.12 4.25 4.93
C GLY A 15 -24.02 3.01 4.95
N PRO A 16 -24.95 2.91 5.93
CA PRO A 16 -25.92 1.84 5.95
C PRO A 16 -26.85 1.89 4.75
N ALA A 17 -27.54 0.80 4.48
CA ALA A 17 -28.55 0.76 3.42
C ALA A 17 -29.58 1.88 3.60
N GLY A 18 -29.91 2.57 2.52
CA GLY A 18 -30.83 3.72 2.53
C GLY A 18 -30.17 5.07 2.86
N SER A 19 -28.85 5.14 3.01
CA SER A 19 -28.13 6.39 3.26
C SER A 19 -27.44 6.95 2.02
N GLU A 20 -27.79 6.50 0.82
CA GLU A 20 -27.12 6.85 -0.44
C GLU A 20 -27.05 8.37 -0.64
N ALA A 21 -28.13 9.09 -0.31
CA ALA A 21 -28.17 10.55 -0.41
C ALA A 21 -27.19 11.24 0.56
N ALA A 22 -27.02 10.71 1.77
CA ALA A 22 -26.08 11.24 2.74
C ALA A 22 -24.63 10.94 2.30
N VAL A 23 -24.35 9.75 1.79
CA VAL A 23 -23.04 9.38 1.23
C VAL A 23 -22.69 10.27 0.05
N GLU A 24 -23.64 10.52 -0.85
CA GLU A 24 -23.43 11.41 -1.99
C GLU A 24 -23.17 12.87 -1.55
N THR A 25 -23.90 13.35 -0.55
CA THR A 25 -23.65 14.67 0.04
C THR A 25 -22.24 14.76 0.63
N ALA A 26 -21.81 13.75 1.37
CA ALA A 26 -20.46 13.67 1.91
C ALA A 26 -19.40 13.61 0.79
N ARG A 27 -19.66 12.83 -0.27
CA ARG A 27 -18.77 12.74 -1.43
C ARG A 27 -18.56 14.11 -2.07
N GLN A 28 -19.65 14.84 -2.32
CA GLN A 28 -19.60 16.18 -2.92
C GLN A 28 -18.85 17.17 -2.00
N PHE A 29 -19.12 17.13 -0.70
CA PHE A 29 -18.43 17.98 0.29
C PHE A 29 -16.91 17.74 0.28
N TYR A 30 -16.46 16.51 0.37
CA TYR A 30 -15.04 16.21 0.35
C TYR A 30 -14.37 16.53 -0.98
N THR A 31 -15.07 16.32 -2.11
CA THR A 31 -14.57 16.72 -3.44
C THR A 31 -14.36 18.24 -3.52
N GLN A 32 -15.28 19.04 -2.97
CA GLN A 32 -15.14 20.51 -2.93
C GLN A 32 -13.96 20.97 -2.07
N LEU A 33 -13.55 20.16 -1.10
CA LEU A 33 -12.36 20.41 -0.28
C LEU A 33 -11.05 19.92 -0.94
N GLY A 34 -11.08 19.50 -2.19
CA GLY A 34 -9.90 18.97 -2.89
C GLY A 34 -9.49 17.58 -2.45
N LYS A 35 -10.39 16.82 -1.80
CA LYS A 35 -10.15 15.42 -1.44
C LYS A 35 -10.62 14.47 -2.54
N GLU A 36 -10.12 13.25 -2.49
CA GLU A 36 -10.49 12.14 -3.39
C GLU A 36 -11.36 11.13 -2.62
N PRO A 37 -12.68 11.36 -2.56
CA PRO A 37 -13.58 10.44 -1.87
C PRO A 37 -13.83 9.18 -2.70
N VAL A 38 -13.69 8.02 -2.07
CA VAL A 38 -14.10 6.72 -2.61
C VAL A 38 -15.26 6.16 -1.79
N VAL A 39 -16.22 5.52 -2.47
CA VAL A 39 -17.42 4.98 -1.82
C VAL A 39 -17.32 3.46 -1.76
N LEU A 40 -17.48 2.91 -0.56
CA LEU A 40 -17.58 1.49 -0.32
C LEU A 40 -19.05 1.08 -0.41
N HIS A 41 -19.33 -0.02 -1.09
CA HIS A 41 -20.67 -0.61 -1.14
C HIS A 41 -21.02 -1.43 0.11
N GLN A 42 -19.99 -1.80 0.88
CA GLN A 42 -20.11 -2.58 2.11
C GLN A 42 -18.98 -2.20 3.08
N GLU A 43 -19.33 -2.05 4.34
CA GLU A 43 -18.33 -1.87 5.39
C GLU A 43 -17.55 -3.17 5.62
N VAL A 44 -16.23 -3.04 5.68
CA VAL A 44 -15.30 -4.14 5.99
C VAL A 44 -14.21 -3.65 6.94
N PRO A 45 -13.68 -4.48 7.84
CA PRO A 45 -12.56 -4.11 8.69
C PRO A 45 -11.36 -3.62 7.86
N GLY A 46 -10.85 -2.43 8.20
CA GLY A 46 -9.70 -1.81 7.51
C GLY A 46 -10.05 -1.14 6.17
N PHE A 47 -11.33 -1.08 5.79
CA PHE A 47 -11.80 -0.49 4.54
C PHE A 47 -10.97 -0.94 3.33
N ILE A 48 -10.71 -0.08 2.35
CA ILE A 48 -9.93 -0.45 1.14
C ILE A 48 -8.44 -0.22 1.37
N ALA A 49 -8.05 1.00 1.74
CA ALA A 49 -6.65 1.42 1.76
C ALA A 49 -5.83 0.67 2.81
N ASN A 50 -6.34 0.55 4.04
CA ASN A 50 -5.64 -0.21 5.08
C ASN A 50 -5.55 -1.69 4.75
N ARG A 51 -6.55 -2.27 4.08
CA ARG A 51 -6.48 -3.67 3.64
C ARG A 51 -5.39 -3.89 2.59
N ILE A 52 -5.29 -2.98 1.62
CA ILE A 52 -4.22 -3.04 0.60
C ILE A 52 -2.85 -2.90 1.27
N GLN A 53 -2.69 -1.90 2.14
CA GLN A 53 -1.44 -1.69 2.88
C GLN A 53 -1.07 -2.90 3.73
N THR A 54 -2.04 -3.49 4.44
CA THR A 54 -1.80 -4.68 5.27
C THR A 54 -1.43 -5.90 4.43
N ALA A 55 -2.01 -6.07 3.24
CA ALA A 55 -1.64 -7.16 2.34
C ALA A 55 -0.18 -7.03 1.86
N VAL A 56 0.24 -5.82 1.51
CA VAL A 56 1.63 -5.52 1.15
C VAL A 56 2.56 -5.74 2.35
N ALA A 57 2.19 -5.20 3.53
CA ALA A 57 2.99 -5.37 4.75
C ALA A 57 3.15 -6.86 5.12
N ARG A 58 2.09 -7.65 5.01
CA ARG A 58 2.15 -9.09 5.29
C ARG A 58 3.19 -9.81 4.42
N GLU A 59 3.24 -9.48 3.15
CA GLU A 59 4.21 -10.08 2.23
C GLU A 59 5.64 -9.63 2.54
N ILE A 60 5.84 -8.34 2.80
CA ILE A 60 7.15 -7.79 3.21
C ILE A 60 7.65 -8.50 4.47
N ILE A 61 6.81 -8.64 5.48
CA ILE A 61 7.14 -9.30 6.76
C ILE A 61 7.55 -10.76 6.51
N ASP A 62 6.77 -11.49 5.72
CA ASP A 62 7.05 -12.90 5.41
C ASP A 62 8.43 -13.06 4.74
N LEU A 63 8.72 -12.23 3.75
CA LEU A 63 9.99 -12.28 3.04
C LEU A 63 11.18 -11.97 3.97
N VAL A 64 11.05 -11.00 4.86
CA VAL A 64 12.11 -10.67 5.83
C VAL A 64 12.28 -11.77 6.87
N VAL A 65 11.21 -12.27 7.47
CA VAL A 65 11.26 -13.34 8.48
C VAL A 65 11.82 -14.64 7.90
N ARG A 66 11.54 -14.94 6.63
CA ARG A 66 12.12 -16.08 5.91
C ARG A 66 13.59 -15.85 5.48
N GLY A 67 14.15 -14.68 5.74
CA GLY A 67 15.53 -14.35 5.38
C GLY A 67 15.76 -14.15 3.88
N VAL A 68 14.70 -13.86 3.11
CA VAL A 68 14.79 -13.62 1.66
C VAL A 68 15.46 -12.27 1.39
N CYS A 69 15.18 -11.25 2.22
CA CYS A 69 15.75 -9.91 2.09
C CYS A 69 15.87 -9.24 3.48
N SER A 70 16.61 -8.13 3.52
CA SER A 70 16.63 -7.23 4.69
C SER A 70 15.37 -6.35 4.74
N VAL A 71 15.09 -5.72 5.88
CA VAL A 71 14.04 -4.70 6.04
C VAL A 71 14.26 -3.57 5.04
N GLU A 72 15.50 -3.06 4.95
CA GLU A 72 15.86 -1.97 4.02
C GLU A 72 15.63 -2.34 2.55
N ASP A 73 15.99 -3.56 2.14
CA ASP A 73 15.81 -4.00 0.75
C ASP A 73 14.33 -4.21 0.41
N ALA A 74 13.52 -4.69 1.35
CA ALA A 74 12.08 -4.81 1.18
C ALA A 74 11.43 -3.43 0.96
N ASP A 75 11.80 -2.42 1.75
CA ASP A 75 11.33 -1.04 1.60
C ASP A 75 11.77 -0.43 0.28
N LYS A 76 13.04 -0.64 -0.13
CA LYS A 76 13.55 -0.21 -1.44
C LYS A 76 12.79 -0.86 -2.59
N ALA A 77 12.54 -2.18 -2.51
CA ALA A 77 11.80 -2.90 -3.53
C ALA A 77 10.38 -2.35 -3.70
N LEU A 78 9.69 -2.03 -2.60
CA LEU A 78 8.38 -1.40 -2.65
C LEU A 78 8.47 0.02 -3.22
N THR A 79 9.32 0.86 -2.65
CA THR A 79 9.39 2.29 -2.96
C THR A 79 9.83 2.55 -4.40
N PHE A 80 10.89 1.89 -4.87
CA PHE A 80 11.44 2.09 -6.21
C PHE A 80 10.85 1.17 -7.27
N GLY A 81 10.01 0.23 -6.88
CA GLY A 81 9.31 -0.71 -7.75
C GLY A 81 7.84 -0.32 -7.97
N PRO A 82 6.89 -1.07 -7.41
CA PRO A 82 5.47 -0.82 -7.63
C PRO A 82 5.00 0.52 -7.06
N GLY A 83 5.59 1.01 -5.98
CA GLY A 83 5.16 2.24 -5.29
C GLY A 83 5.16 3.46 -6.19
N ILE A 84 6.23 3.68 -6.98
CA ILE A 84 6.30 4.80 -7.94
C ILE A 84 5.13 4.76 -8.93
N ARG A 85 4.81 3.58 -9.44
CA ARG A 85 3.73 3.41 -10.42
C ARG A 85 2.35 3.58 -9.78
N TRP A 86 2.19 3.10 -8.54
CA TRP A 86 0.93 3.22 -7.79
C TRP A 86 0.60 4.67 -7.42
N ALA A 87 1.61 5.51 -7.24
CA ALA A 87 1.40 6.94 -7.05
C ALA A 87 0.85 7.65 -8.30
N ILE A 88 1.09 7.10 -9.50
CA ILE A 88 0.63 7.66 -10.77
C ILE A 88 -0.74 7.12 -11.16
N MET A 89 -0.96 5.81 -11.01
CA MET A 89 -2.21 5.14 -11.36
C MET A 89 -2.39 3.83 -10.58
N GLY A 90 -3.64 3.45 -10.37
CA GLY A 90 -3.98 2.25 -9.62
C GLY A 90 -3.56 0.95 -10.32
N GLN A 91 -3.46 -0.12 -9.53
CA GLN A 91 -2.98 -1.44 -9.95
C GLN A 91 -3.71 -2.00 -11.19
N ASN A 92 -5.03 -1.81 -11.28
CA ASN A 92 -5.81 -2.35 -12.41
C ASN A 92 -5.47 -1.65 -13.73
N LEU A 93 -5.27 -0.33 -13.71
CA LEU A 93 -4.83 0.43 -14.89
C LEU A 93 -3.41 0.02 -15.31
N LEU A 94 -2.51 -0.20 -14.35
CA LEU A 94 -1.17 -0.73 -14.66
C LEU A 94 -1.23 -2.11 -15.31
N TYR A 95 -2.09 -2.98 -14.83
CA TYR A 95 -2.28 -4.31 -15.40
C TYR A 95 -2.91 -4.27 -16.79
N GLN A 96 -3.78 -3.28 -17.05
CA GLN A 96 -4.31 -3.05 -18.40
C GLN A 96 -3.19 -2.74 -19.40
N LEU A 97 -2.13 -2.03 -18.97
CA LEU A 97 -0.97 -1.70 -19.82
C LEU A 97 0.03 -2.86 -19.97
N GLY A 98 -0.05 -3.86 -19.12
CA GLY A 98 0.91 -4.98 -19.07
C GLY A 98 0.82 -5.99 -20.22
N ASN A 99 -0.21 -5.89 -21.08
CA ASN A 99 -0.40 -6.81 -22.20
C ASN A 99 -1.18 -6.13 -23.35
N PRO A 100 -0.82 -6.34 -24.63
CA PRO A 100 -1.57 -5.79 -25.78
C PRO A 100 -3.07 -6.14 -25.80
N LYS A 101 -3.45 -7.26 -25.17
CA LYS A 101 -4.85 -7.69 -25.00
C LYS A 101 -5.48 -7.19 -23.71
N GLY A 102 -4.83 -6.22 -23.02
CA GLY A 102 -5.26 -5.66 -21.77
C GLY A 102 -5.19 -6.63 -20.59
N ILE A 103 -5.91 -6.31 -19.52
CA ILE A 103 -5.88 -7.06 -18.25
C ILE A 103 -6.27 -8.54 -18.42
N LYS A 104 -7.20 -8.86 -19.31
CA LYS A 104 -7.56 -10.25 -19.61
C LYS A 104 -6.38 -11.02 -20.21
N GLY A 105 -5.63 -10.39 -21.11
CA GLY A 105 -4.43 -10.98 -21.71
C GLY A 105 -3.31 -11.17 -20.70
N LEU A 106 -3.16 -10.24 -19.76
CA LEU A 106 -2.21 -10.37 -18.68
C LEU A 106 -2.50 -11.60 -17.81
N TYR A 107 -3.72 -11.72 -17.28
CA TYR A 107 -4.10 -12.84 -16.41
C TYR A 107 -4.10 -14.21 -17.13
N ALA A 108 -4.28 -14.24 -18.43
CA ALA A 108 -4.13 -15.46 -19.20
C ALA A 108 -2.67 -15.96 -19.25
N ASN A 109 -1.70 -15.06 -19.10
CA ASN A 109 -0.27 -15.36 -19.22
C ASN A 109 0.47 -15.40 -17.88
N VAL A 110 0.05 -14.56 -16.91
CA VAL A 110 0.70 -14.39 -15.59
C VAL A 110 -0.10 -15.17 -14.55
N GLY A 111 0.34 -16.32 -14.14
CA GLY A 111 -0.25 -17.05 -13.01
C GLY A 111 -1.24 -18.17 -13.36
N GLY A 112 -1.45 -18.50 -14.63
CA GLY A 112 -2.43 -19.51 -15.04
C GLY A 112 -1.97 -20.59 -16.00
N GLY A 113 -0.72 -20.61 -16.42
CA GLY A 113 -0.22 -21.71 -17.25
C GLY A 113 -0.18 -23.00 -16.42
N LYS A 114 -0.78 -24.07 -16.92
CA LYS A 114 -0.90 -25.40 -16.26
C LYS A 114 0.41 -25.99 -15.70
N ASN A 115 1.55 -25.36 -15.93
CA ASN A 115 2.89 -25.83 -15.54
C ASN A 115 3.75 -24.78 -14.80
N LYS A 116 3.20 -23.63 -14.36
CA LYS A 116 3.94 -22.65 -13.54
C LYS A 116 3.29 -22.55 -12.18
N LYS A 117 4.07 -22.80 -11.10
CA LYS A 117 3.68 -22.42 -9.75
C LYS A 117 3.30 -20.94 -9.78
N SER A 118 2.08 -20.65 -9.37
CA SER A 118 1.64 -19.26 -9.18
C SER A 118 2.44 -18.67 -8.01
N TRP A 119 2.87 -17.42 -8.12
CA TRP A 119 3.46 -16.71 -6.99
C TRP A 119 2.52 -16.72 -5.77
N LEU A 120 1.21 -16.72 -6.00
CA LEU A 120 0.18 -16.80 -4.96
C LEU A 120 0.29 -18.06 -4.10
N GLU A 121 0.91 -19.14 -4.59
CA GLU A 121 1.11 -20.37 -3.81
C GLU A 121 2.17 -20.21 -2.72
N ASP A 122 3.17 -19.35 -2.95
CA ASP A 122 4.28 -19.08 -2.03
C ASP A 122 4.04 -17.87 -1.12
N MET A 123 3.06 -17.00 -1.46
CA MET A 123 2.76 -15.81 -0.67
C MET A 123 2.26 -16.13 0.73
N ALA A 124 2.54 -15.21 1.65
CA ALA A 124 2.15 -15.27 3.06
C ALA A 124 0.65 -15.52 3.26
N ARG A 125 0.31 -16.51 4.11
CA ARG A 125 -1.09 -16.90 4.43
C ARG A 125 -1.42 -16.80 5.92
N TRP A 126 -0.45 -16.42 6.75
CA TRP A 126 -0.67 -16.28 8.19
C TRP A 126 -1.67 -15.15 8.49
N THR A 127 -2.38 -15.28 9.61
CA THR A 127 -3.40 -14.34 10.10
C THR A 127 -3.01 -13.66 11.41
N THR A 128 -1.88 -14.06 11.99
CA THR A 128 -1.27 -13.49 13.18
C THR A 128 0.16 -13.11 12.85
N TYR A 129 0.60 -11.94 13.27
CA TYR A 129 1.97 -11.49 13.05
C TYR A 129 2.98 -12.45 13.70
N PRO A 130 4.12 -12.73 13.04
CA PRO A 130 5.23 -13.46 13.67
C PRO A 130 5.68 -12.78 14.95
N GLU A 131 5.91 -13.56 16.01
CA GLU A 131 6.25 -13.02 17.34
C GLU A 131 7.54 -12.19 17.34
N ASP A 132 8.54 -12.63 16.58
CA ASP A 132 9.84 -11.97 16.49
C ASP A 132 9.85 -10.73 15.58
N TRP A 133 8.76 -10.50 14.84
CA TRP A 133 8.72 -9.43 13.84
C TRP A 133 8.97 -8.03 14.39
N PRO A 134 8.38 -7.60 15.53
CA PRO A 134 8.60 -6.26 16.05
C PRO A 134 10.08 -5.95 16.32
N ASP A 135 10.81 -6.89 16.88
CA ASP A 135 12.23 -6.75 17.19
C ASP A 135 13.08 -6.76 15.92
N MET A 136 12.79 -7.66 14.99
CA MET A 136 13.46 -7.71 13.68
C MET A 136 13.24 -6.42 12.88
N ALA A 137 12.01 -5.92 12.86
CA ALA A 137 11.66 -4.69 12.16
C ALA A 137 12.39 -3.49 12.78
N GLN A 138 12.37 -3.36 14.10
CA GLN A 138 13.03 -2.28 14.81
C GLN A 138 14.53 -2.26 14.52
N ALA A 139 15.20 -3.39 14.67
CA ALA A 139 16.63 -3.52 14.39
C ALA A 139 16.98 -3.18 12.93
N GLY A 140 16.19 -3.69 11.97
CA GLY A 140 16.40 -3.42 10.54
C GLY A 140 16.18 -1.96 10.16
N VAL A 141 15.15 -1.32 10.74
CA VAL A 141 14.90 0.11 10.53
C VAL A 141 16.01 0.97 11.14
N GLU A 142 16.47 0.68 12.36
CA GLU A 142 17.57 1.40 12.99
C GLU A 142 18.86 1.30 12.17
N GLU A 143 19.17 0.11 11.65
CA GLU A 143 20.32 -0.10 10.77
C GLU A 143 20.19 0.71 9.47
N ALA A 144 19.03 0.72 8.85
CA ALA A 144 18.75 1.51 7.65
C ALA A 144 18.86 3.02 7.92
N MET A 145 18.31 3.49 9.04
CA MET A 145 18.39 4.90 9.46
C MET A 145 19.83 5.34 9.73
N ALA A 146 20.64 4.50 10.34
CA ALA A 146 22.06 4.79 10.62
C ALA A 146 22.88 5.02 9.34
N ARG A 147 22.51 4.39 8.23
CA ARG A 147 23.16 4.55 6.91
C ARG A 147 22.54 5.64 6.05
N ARG A 148 21.37 6.14 6.42
CA ARG A 148 20.61 7.09 5.62
C ARG A 148 21.23 8.49 5.69
N PRO A 149 21.41 9.19 4.55
CA PRO A 149 21.87 10.57 4.55
C PRO A 149 20.95 11.48 5.37
N ALA A 150 21.52 12.35 6.19
CA ALA A 150 20.74 13.22 7.10
C ALA A 150 19.69 14.09 6.37
N GLN A 151 19.99 14.53 5.16
CA GLN A 151 19.07 15.32 4.32
C GLN A 151 17.83 14.55 3.87
N LEU A 152 17.85 13.22 3.91
CA LEU A 152 16.72 12.36 3.60
C LEU A 152 15.96 11.89 4.85
N GLY A 153 16.38 12.38 6.04
CA GLY A 153 15.84 11.99 7.33
C GLY A 153 16.46 10.70 7.88
N ASN A 154 17.05 10.78 9.07
CA ASN A 154 17.68 9.65 9.77
C ASN A 154 17.32 9.58 11.26
N THR A 155 16.33 10.36 11.68
CA THR A 155 15.63 10.28 12.96
C THR A 155 14.14 10.27 12.71
N ASN A 156 13.34 9.84 13.68
CA ASN A 156 11.88 9.84 13.52
C ASN A 156 11.33 11.22 13.13
N GLU A 157 11.84 12.29 13.74
CA GLU A 157 11.41 13.65 13.43
C GLU A 157 11.81 14.09 12.03
N SER A 158 13.06 13.82 11.62
CA SER A 158 13.54 14.20 10.30
C SER A 158 12.94 13.35 9.18
N LEU A 159 12.63 12.08 9.44
CA LEU A 159 11.87 11.22 8.51
C LEU A 159 10.44 11.74 8.32
N ALA A 160 9.77 12.13 9.40
CA ALA A 160 8.42 12.70 9.32
C ALA A 160 8.43 13.99 8.49
N ARG A 161 9.38 14.88 8.75
CA ARG A 161 9.54 16.13 7.99
C ARG A 161 9.81 15.85 6.52
N TYR A 162 10.76 14.99 6.20
CA TYR A 162 11.08 14.61 4.84
C TYR A 162 9.87 14.04 4.09
N ARG A 163 9.11 13.12 4.73
CA ARG A 163 7.87 12.59 4.17
C ARG A 163 6.87 13.69 3.85
N ASP A 164 6.66 14.61 4.80
CA ASP A 164 5.64 15.66 4.65
C ASP A 164 6.04 16.67 3.55
N GLU A 165 7.33 17.01 3.44
CA GLU A 165 7.87 17.82 2.35
C GLU A 165 7.64 17.15 1.00
N MET A 166 7.97 15.87 0.85
CA MET A 166 7.80 15.12 -0.40
C MET A 166 6.33 14.89 -0.79
N LEU A 167 5.39 14.97 0.14
CA LEU A 167 3.96 14.88 -0.14
C LEU A 167 3.35 16.23 -0.57
N LEU A 168 4.07 17.33 -0.41
CA LEU A 168 3.66 18.67 -0.81
C LEU A 168 4.17 19.06 -2.20
N GLU A 169 5.19 18.38 -2.72
CA GLU A 169 5.74 18.57 -4.06
C GLU A 169 4.93 17.82 -5.15
#